data_4f983e5fd1c6c224c9fdcc77793383bb
#
_entry.id   4f983e5fd1c6c224c9fdcc77793383bb
#
_cell.length_a   1.000
_cell.length_b   1.000
_cell.length_c   1.000
_cell.angle_alpha   90.00
_cell.angle_beta   90.00
_cell.angle_gamma   90.00
#
_symmetry.space_group_name_H-M   'P 1'
#
loop_
_entity.id
_entity.type
_entity.pdbx_description
1 polymer ?
#
loop_
_entity_poly.entity_id
_entity_poly.type
_entity_poly.pdbx_seq_one_letter_code
_entity_poly.pdbx_strand_id
1 'polypeptide(L)'
;MTEHTTTHDAEEDARNRDILIYINGELYPRDEAKVSVYDSGFLLGDGMWAGMRLHDGHWAFFDDHMDRFFDSCYAVGLDVGMDRAGIADALRLTAEANGMTSDVHCRLMLTRGTKVKPFQQPSLSRSGPTLVIIME
;
A
#
# COMPACT_ATOMS: atom_id res chain seq x y z
N MET A 1 -16.09 33.82 9.87
CA MET A 1 -15.61 32.55 10.45
C MET A 1 -14.53 32.03 9.54
N THR A 2 -13.31 31.89 10.03
CA THR A 2 -12.27 31.17 9.33
C THR A 2 -12.58 29.68 9.45
N GLU A 3 -12.95 29.04 8.34
CA GLU A 3 -12.99 27.58 8.29
C GLU A 3 -11.57 27.06 8.60
N HIS A 4 -11.44 26.33 9.70
CA HIS A 4 -10.20 25.65 10.04
C HIS A 4 -10.10 24.40 9.17
N THR A 5 -9.38 24.50 8.06
CA THR A 5 -9.01 23.35 7.24
C THR A 5 -8.05 22.49 8.04
N THR A 6 -8.39 21.24 8.25
CA THR A 6 -7.52 20.26 8.91
C THR A 6 -6.85 19.36 7.86
N THR A 7 -5.81 18.65 8.26
CA THR A 7 -5.16 17.66 7.38
C THR A 7 -6.06 16.47 7.05
N HIS A 8 -7.25 16.40 7.64
CA HIS A 8 -8.26 15.37 7.40
C HIS A 8 -9.38 15.84 6.48
N ASP A 9 -9.40 17.13 6.11
CA ASP A 9 -10.35 17.64 5.14
C ASP A 9 -9.94 17.16 3.76
N ALA A 10 -10.79 16.34 3.15
CA ALA A 10 -10.56 15.84 1.81
C ALA A 10 -10.92 16.93 0.80
N GLU A 11 -9.92 17.63 0.28
CA GLU A 11 -10.10 18.44 -0.91
C GLU A 11 -10.14 17.50 -2.14
N GLU A 12 -11.08 17.76 -3.05
CA GLU A 12 -11.14 17.01 -4.30
C GLU A 12 -9.95 17.37 -5.19
N ASP A 13 -9.02 16.44 -5.33
CA ASP A 13 -7.96 16.52 -6.33
C ASP A 13 -8.39 15.79 -7.61
N ALA A 14 -8.42 16.51 -8.73
CA ALA A 14 -8.82 15.95 -10.01
C ALA A 14 -7.94 14.76 -10.45
N ARG A 15 -6.69 14.68 -9.96
CA ARG A 15 -5.79 13.55 -10.21
C ARG A 15 -6.31 12.23 -9.62
N ASN A 16 -7.14 12.30 -8.56
CA ASN A 16 -7.63 11.13 -7.85
C ASN A 16 -8.87 10.49 -8.52
N ARG A 17 -9.40 11.11 -9.55
CA ARG A 17 -10.64 10.66 -10.20
C ARG A 17 -10.50 9.30 -10.89
N ASP A 18 -9.40 9.11 -11.60
CA ASP A 18 -9.16 7.94 -12.44
C ASP A 18 -7.84 7.24 -12.06
N ILE A 19 -7.55 7.14 -10.75
CA ILE A 19 -6.32 6.53 -10.27
C ILE A 19 -6.26 5.03 -10.58
N LEU A 20 -5.04 4.57 -10.87
CA LEU A 20 -4.69 3.16 -10.96
C LEU A 20 -4.07 2.70 -9.64
N ILE A 21 -4.56 1.59 -9.13
CA ILE A 21 -4.12 0.98 -7.88
C ILE A 21 -3.30 -0.27 -8.20
N TYR A 22 -2.11 -0.35 -7.61
CA TYR A 22 -1.24 -1.50 -7.73
C TYR A 22 -1.68 -2.61 -6.77
N ILE A 23 -1.87 -3.82 -7.29
CA ILE A 23 -2.11 -5.03 -6.50
C ILE A 23 -1.24 -6.16 -7.06
N ASN A 24 -0.27 -6.63 -6.31
CA ASN A 24 0.58 -7.78 -6.66
C ASN A 24 1.16 -7.76 -8.09
N GLY A 25 1.67 -6.63 -8.53
CA GLY A 25 2.33 -6.49 -9.83
C GLY A 25 1.43 -5.99 -10.96
N GLU A 26 0.14 -5.86 -10.74
CA GLU A 26 -0.81 -5.38 -11.72
C GLU A 26 -1.47 -4.07 -11.30
N LEU A 27 -1.88 -3.28 -12.28
CA LEU A 27 -2.57 -2.01 -12.06
C LEU A 27 -4.05 -2.15 -12.42
N TYR A 28 -4.91 -1.72 -11.51
CA TYR A 28 -6.37 -1.77 -11.67
C TYR A 28 -6.98 -0.39 -11.54
N PRO A 29 -7.99 -0.05 -12.36
CA PRO A 29 -8.81 1.12 -12.09
C PRO A 29 -9.38 1.07 -10.66
N ARG A 30 -9.55 2.23 -10.04
CA ARG A 30 -10.03 2.37 -8.64
C ARG A 30 -11.21 1.47 -8.31
N ASP A 31 -12.23 1.47 -9.15
CA ASP A 31 -13.49 0.74 -8.89
C ASP A 31 -13.35 -0.78 -9.11
N GLU A 32 -12.30 -1.20 -9.80
CA GLU A 32 -11.99 -2.61 -10.08
C GLU A 32 -10.92 -3.18 -9.13
N ALA A 33 -10.24 -2.33 -8.38
CA ALA A 33 -9.20 -2.73 -7.43
C ALA A 33 -9.84 -3.39 -6.21
N LYS A 34 -9.71 -4.69 -6.10
CA LYS A 34 -10.35 -5.51 -5.06
C LYS A 34 -9.38 -6.54 -4.51
N VAL A 35 -9.52 -6.83 -3.22
CA VAL A 35 -8.88 -7.97 -2.57
C VAL A 35 -9.95 -8.96 -2.12
N SER A 36 -9.55 -10.22 -1.97
CA SER A 36 -10.46 -11.27 -1.50
C SER A 36 -10.96 -10.97 -0.09
N VAL A 37 -12.22 -11.31 0.21
CA VAL A 37 -12.74 -11.31 1.59
C VAL A 37 -12.04 -12.33 2.48
N TYR A 38 -11.32 -13.30 1.90
CA TYR A 38 -10.44 -14.23 2.62
C TYR A 38 -9.01 -13.74 2.78
N ASP A 39 -8.72 -12.49 2.37
CA ASP A 39 -7.42 -11.88 2.66
C ASP A 39 -7.24 -11.71 4.18
N SER A 40 -6.07 -12.09 4.67
CA SER A 40 -5.75 -12.05 6.10
C SER A 40 -5.79 -10.64 6.69
N GLY A 41 -5.54 -9.63 5.87
CA GLY A 41 -5.67 -8.23 6.28
C GLY A 41 -7.12 -7.85 6.56
N PHE A 42 -8.04 -8.23 5.68
CA PHE A 42 -9.47 -8.01 5.88
C PHE A 42 -10.04 -8.85 7.02
N LEU A 43 -9.72 -10.15 7.07
CA LEU A 43 -10.25 -11.06 8.08
C LEU A 43 -9.74 -10.79 9.50
N LEU A 44 -8.46 -10.46 9.64
CA LEU A 44 -7.73 -10.54 10.91
C LEU A 44 -6.91 -9.28 11.23
N GLY A 45 -6.81 -8.33 10.31
CA GLY A 45 -5.87 -7.22 10.44
C GLY A 45 -4.41 -7.68 10.40
N ASP A 46 -4.11 -8.85 9.82
CA ASP A 46 -2.76 -9.41 9.74
C ASP A 46 -2.00 -8.81 8.57
N GLY A 47 -1.37 -7.69 8.82
CA GLY A 47 -0.63 -6.94 7.82
C GLY A 47 0.09 -5.73 8.39
N MET A 48 0.82 -5.06 7.52
CA MET A 48 1.56 -3.84 7.79
C MET A 48 1.26 -2.79 6.74
N TRP A 49 1.45 -1.53 7.10
CA TRP A 49 1.34 -0.44 6.15
C TRP A 49 2.36 0.65 6.42
N ALA A 50 2.70 1.40 5.39
CA ALA A 50 3.49 2.62 5.47
C ALA A 50 2.82 3.73 4.69
N GLY A 51 2.81 4.94 5.27
CA GLY A 51 2.37 6.15 4.60
C GLY A 51 3.59 7.00 4.25
N MET A 52 3.73 7.35 2.98
CA MET A 52 4.85 8.16 2.49
C MET A 52 4.34 9.33 1.63
N ARG A 53 5.15 10.37 1.54
CA ARG A 53 4.90 11.49 0.64
C ARG A 53 5.86 11.46 -0.55
N LEU A 54 5.30 11.62 -1.75
CA LEU A 54 6.09 11.88 -2.95
C LEU A 54 6.17 13.40 -3.15
N HIS A 55 7.39 13.91 -3.24
CA HIS A 55 7.67 15.33 -3.39
C HIS A 55 8.77 15.53 -4.43
N ASP A 56 8.46 16.22 -5.52
CA ASP A 56 9.36 16.47 -6.64
C ASP A 56 10.13 15.20 -7.12
N GLY A 57 9.43 14.10 -7.26
CA GLY A 57 9.98 12.81 -7.69
C GLY A 57 10.75 12.05 -6.62
N HIS A 58 10.76 12.53 -5.38
CA HIS A 58 11.47 11.90 -4.26
C HIS A 58 10.50 11.45 -3.17
N TRP A 59 10.69 10.22 -2.68
CA TRP A 59 9.98 9.71 -1.51
C TRP A 59 10.60 10.30 -0.24
N ALA A 60 9.81 11.08 0.51
CA ALA A 60 10.28 11.65 1.75
C ALA A 60 10.58 10.54 2.77
N PHE A 61 11.79 10.56 3.35
CA PHE A 61 12.24 9.60 4.37
C PHE A 61 12.09 8.13 3.94
N PHE A 62 12.40 7.83 2.67
CA PHE A 62 12.22 6.48 2.11
C PHE A 62 12.91 5.40 2.94
N ASP A 63 14.17 5.59 3.28
CA ASP A 63 14.94 4.59 4.02
C ASP A 63 14.37 4.34 5.41
N ASP A 64 13.99 5.39 6.14
CA ASP A 64 13.37 5.26 7.47
C ASP A 64 12.03 4.53 7.40
N HIS A 65 11.21 4.81 6.39
CA HIS A 65 9.95 4.10 6.16
C HIS A 65 10.18 2.63 5.82
N MET A 66 11.18 2.33 5.00
CA MET A 66 11.51 0.96 4.63
C MET A 66 12.09 0.18 5.80
N ASP A 67 12.98 0.77 6.59
CA ASP A 67 13.50 0.15 7.81
C ASP A 67 12.36 -0.25 8.74
N ARG A 68 11.47 0.67 9.05
CA ARG A 68 10.32 0.39 9.91
C ARG A 68 9.38 -0.67 9.30
N PHE A 69 9.13 -0.60 8.00
CA PHE A 69 8.24 -1.53 7.31
C PHE A 69 8.79 -2.96 7.35
N PHE A 70 10.05 -3.16 6.97
CA PHE A 70 10.68 -4.48 6.97
C PHE A 70 10.89 -5.03 8.38
N ASP A 71 11.28 -4.19 9.35
CA ASP A 71 11.41 -4.59 10.74
C ASP A 71 10.07 -5.01 11.34
N SER A 72 9.00 -4.30 11.02
CA SER A 72 7.64 -4.64 11.45
C SER A 72 7.17 -5.97 10.85
N CYS A 73 7.42 -6.20 9.56
CA CYS A 73 7.13 -7.48 8.90
C CYS A 73 7.91 -8.62 9.54
N TYR A 74 9.20 -8.41 9.79
CA TYR A 74 10.04 -9.40 10.46
C TYR A 74 9.53 -9.76 11.85
N ALA A 75 9.12 -8.75 12.64
CA ALA A 75 8.63 -8.94 14.00
C ALA A 75 7.38 -9.85 14.09
N VAL A 76 6.54 -9.84 13.06
CA VAL A 76 5.33 -10.69 12.99
C VAL A 76 5.51 -11.90 12.08
N GLY A 77 6.73 -12.16 11.61
CA GLY A 77 7.01 -13.29 10.71
C GLY A 77 6.28 -13.21 9.36
N LEU A 78 6.13 -12.00 8.83
CA LEU A 78 5.51 -11.75 7.53
C LEU A 78 6.61 -11.58 6.47
N ASP A 79 6.66 -12.50 5.52
CA ASP A 79 7.56 -12.40 4.37
C ASP A 79 7.01 -11.34 3.40
N VAL A 80 7.83 -10.33 3.09
CA VAL A 80 7.45 -9.27 2.15
C VAL A 80 7.35 -9.79 0.72
N GLY A 81 8.07 -10.85 0.38
CA GLY A 81 8.08 -11.45 -0.95
C GLY A 81 8.96 -10.71 -1.97
N MET A 82 9.56 -9.59 -1.59
CA MET A 82 10.52 -8.82 -2.39
C MET A 82 11.45 -7.99 -1.49
N ASP A 83 12.55 -7.53 -2.05
CA ASP A 83 13.48 -6.63 -1.37
C ASP A 83 13.08 -5.16 -1.49
N ARG A 84 13.88 -4.27 -0.89
CA ARG A 84 13.64 -2.81 -0.95
C ARG A 84 13.63 -2.27 -2.36
N ALA A 85 14.49 -2.78 -3.23
CA ALA A 85 14.53 -2.38 -4.64
C ALA A 85 13.23 -2.76 -5.35
N GLY A 86 12.67 -3.94 -5.06
CA GLY A 86 11.37 -4.37 -5.57
C GLY A 86 10.23 -3.47 -5.11
N ILE A 87 10.21 -3.06 -3.84
CA ILE A 87 9.23 -2.08 -3.33
C ILE A 87 9.40 -0.73 -4.03
N ALA A 88 10.64 -0.24 -4.16
CA ALA A 88 10.92 1.03 -4.84
C ALA A 88 10.43 1.00 -6.30
N ASP A 89 10.65 -0.09 -7.01
CA ASP A 89 10.16 -0.27 -8.39
C ASP A 89 8.63 -0.30 -8.46
N ALA A 90 7.97 -0.97 -7.53
CA ALA A 90 6.50 -0.98 -7.46
C ALA A 90 5.92 0.41 -7.20
N LEU A 91 6.53 1.17 -6.30
CA LEU A 91 6.16 2.57 -6.03
C LEU A 91 6.36 3.45 -7.26
N ARG A 92 7.52 3.34 -7.92
CA ARG A 92 7.82 4.09 -9.15
C ARG A 92 6.82 3.77 -10.26
N LEU A 93 6.58 2.50 -10.51
CA LEU A 93 5.60 2.05 -11.52
C LEU A 93 4.21 2.65 -11.26
N THR A 94 3.77 2.64 -10.02
CA THR A 94 2.45 3.17 -9.64
C THR A 94 2.39 4.69 -9.82
N ALA A 95 3.43 5.42 -9.42
CA ALA A 95 3.50 6.87 -9.59
C ALA A 95 3.52 7.26 -11.08
N GLU A 96 4.34 6.60 -11.89
CA GLU A 96 4.43 6.85 -13.34
C GLU A 96 3.10 6.56 -14.05
N ALA A 97 2.44 5.45 -13.71
CA ALA A 97 1.16 5.08 -14.31
C ALA A 97 0.04 6.09 -13.99
N ASN A 98 0.13 6.78 -12.85
CA ASN A 98 -0.80 7.83 -12.46
C ASN A 98 -0.35 9.24 -12.88
N GLY A 99 0.82 9.39 -13.51
CA GLY A 99 1.37 10.70 -13.86
C GLY A 99 1.65 11.59 -12.65
N MET A 100 1.95 10.99 -11.49
CA MET A 100 2.13 11.68 -10.22
C MET A 100 3.61 11.85 -9.90
N THR A 101 4.05 13.08 -9.63
CA THR A 101 5.45 13.41 -9.32
C THR A 101 5.64 14.20 -8.04
N SER A 102 4.60 14.86 -7.54
CA SER A 102 4.66 15.70 -6.34
C SER A 102 3.29 15.85 -5.68
N ASP A 103 3.30 16.24 -4.40
CA ASP A 103 2.08 16.41 -3.58
C ASP A 103 1.18 15.17 -3.60
N VAL A 104 1.78 14.01 -3.40
CA VAL A 104 1.09 12.73 -3.40
C VAL A 104 1.30 12.05 -2.05
N HIS A 105 0.22 11.60 -1.46
CA HIS A 105 0.24 10.64 -0.36
C HIS A 105 0.21 9.22 -0.92
N CYS A 106 1.18 8.40 -0.53
CA CYS A 106 1.23 7.00 -0.88
C CYS A 106 0.91 6.14 0.34
N ARG A 107 0.00 5.22 0.17
CA ARG A 107 -0.25 4.14 1.13
C ARG A 107 0.22 2.82 0.56
N LEU A 108 1.26 2.27 1.19
CA LEU A 108 1.80 0.95 0.92
C LEU A 108 1.23 -0.01 1.97
N MET A 109 0.55 -1.06 1.55
CA MET A 109 -0.07 -2.05 2.44
C MET A 109 0.38 -3.45 2.05
N LEU A 110 0.71 -4.27 3.04
CA LEU A 110 1.08 -5.66 2.87
C LEU A 110 0.31 -6.52 3.86
N THR A 111 -0.36 -7.55 3.37
CA THR A 111 -1.00 -8.56 4.21
C THR A 111 -0.31 -9.91 4.05
N ARG A 112 -0.61 -10.86 4.94
CA ARG A 112 -0.14 -12.25 4.81
C ARG A 112 -0.78 -13.00 3.64
N GLY A 113 -1.70 -12.38 2.93
CA GLY A 113 -2.38 -12.94 1.77
C GLY A 113 -3.66 -13.71 2.09
N THR A 114 -4.13 -14.45 1.09
CA THR A 114 -5.42 -15.14 1.15
C THR A 114 -5.33 -16.40 1.99
N LYS A 115 -6.33 -16.62 2.83
CA LYS A 115 -6.48 -17.79 3.70
C LYS A 115 -7.38 -18.85 3.07
N VAL A 116 -7.09 -20.12 3.39
CA VAL A 116 -7.99 -21.26 3.08
C VAL A 116 -9.23 -21.25 3.97
N LYS A 117 -9.05 -20.82 5.22
CA LYS A 117 -10.09 -20.70 6.25
C LYS A 117 -9.86 -19.41 7.03
N PRO A 118 -10.90 -18.79 7.62
CA PRO A 118 -10.80 -17.52 8.31
C PRO A 118 -10.20 -17.63 9.73
N PHE A 119 -9.13 -18.39 9.90
CA PHE A 119 -8.45 -18.58 11.16
C PHE A 119 -7.05 -17.98 11.17
N GLN A 120 -6.55 -17.63 12.35
CA GLN A 120 -5.29 -16.90 12.53
C GLN A 120 -4.04 -17.68 12.14
N GLN A 121 -4.09 -19.00 12.17
CA GLN A 121 -2.93 -19.86 11.96
C GLN A 121 -2.22 -19.56 10.62
N PRO A 122 -0.93 -19.20 10.63
CA PRO A 122 -0.20 -18.82 9.41
C PRO A 122 -0.14 -19.92 8.35
N SER A 123 -0.10 -21.19 8.78
CA SER A 123 -0.10 -22.35 7.87
C SER A 123 -1.36 -22.49 7.01
N LEU A 124 -2.41 -21.74 7.33
CA LEU A 124 -3.64 -21.67 6.54
C LEU A 124 -3.57 -20.63 5.42
N SER A 125 -2.44 -19.94 5.26
CA SER A 125 -2.23 -19.01 4.16
C SER A 125 -2.10 -19.80 2.85
N ARG A 126 -2.92 -19.39 1.87
CA ARG A 126 -3.02 -20.08 0.57
C ARG A 126 -2.09 -19.50 -0.48
N SER A 127 -1.91 -18.18 -0.40
CA SER A 127 -1.08 -17.44 -1.33
C SER A 127 0.12 -16.84 -0.61
N GLY A 128 1.03 -16.25 -1.37
CA GLY A 128 2.00 -15.29 -0.84
C GLY A 128 1.33 -14.01 -0.37
N PRO A 129 2.11 -13.03 0.08
CA PRO A 129 1.57 -11.76 0.59
C PRO A 129 0.76 -11.01 -0.47
N THR A 130 -0.18 -10.19 -0.02
CA THR A 130 -0.91 -9.25 -0.87
C THR A 130 -0.32 -7.87 -0.66
N LEU A 131 0.28 -7.31 -1.71
CA LEU A 131 0.84 -5.97 -1.72
C LEU A 131 -0.09 -5.03 -2.49
N VAL A 132 -0.52 -3.96 -1.84
CA VAL A 132 -1.37 -2.92 -2.42
C VAL A 132 -0.70 -1.55 -2.27
N ILE A 133 -0.70 -0.76 -3.34
CA ILE A 133 -0.22 0.62 -3.33
C ILE A 133 -1.32 1.53 -3.85
N ILE A 134 -1.68 2.52 -3.05
CA ILE A 134 -2.63 3.58 -3.40
C ILE A 134 -1.90 4.91 -3.35
N MET A 135 -2.08 5.73 -4.37
CA MET A 135 -1.53 7.09 -4.46
C MET A 135 -2.63 8.10 -4.74
N GLU A 136 -2.69 9.13 -3.89
CA GLU A 136 -3.67 10.22 -3.95
C GLU A 136 -3.06 11.58 -3.65
#